data_cf7404820ba101d3e6028f8642072172
#
_entry.id   cf7404820ba101d3e6028f8642072172
#
_cell.length_a   1.000
_cell.length_b   1.000
_cell.length_c   1.000
_cell.angle_alpha   90.00
_cell.angle_beta   90.00
_cell.angle_gamma   90.00
#
_symmetry.space_group_name_H-M   'P 1'
#
loop_
_entity.id
_entity.type
_entity.pdbx_description
1 polymer ?
#
loop_
_entity_poly.entity_id
_entity_poly.type
_entity_poly.pdbx_seq_one_letter_code
_entity_poly.pdbx_strand_id
1 'polypeptide(L)'
;MQLLALADAQAVAAAAAERLLQARQAQPQRPLGLATGRTMVPVYAALRQQLGRLGSQQQRQIRADWLSFNLDEYVGLGPHDPRSFKAFMAGQLQGPLGLRPEQVLLPDGLAADPQAEA
;
A
#
# COMPACT_ATOMS: atom_id res chain seq x y z
N MET A 1 -1.37 -25.75 -0.32
CA MET A 1 -1.58 -24.68 0.67
C MET A 1 -0.46 -24.69 1.71
N GLN A 2 -0.04 -23.52 2.09
CA GLN A 2 1.07 -23.36 3.02
C GLN A 2 0.55 -23.17 4.43
N LEU A 3 0.41 -24.26 5.17
CA LEU A 3 -0.07 -24.17 6.55
C LEU A 3 0.90 -23.40 7.45
N LEU A 4 2.17 -23.43 7.13
CA LEU A 4 3.17 -22.67 7.88
C LEU A 4 2.84 -21.18 7.88
N ALA A 5 2.35 -20.65 6.77
CA ALA A 5 2.01 -19.24 6.66
C ALA A 5 0.87 -18.86 7.61
N LEU A 6 0.02 -19.80 7.96
CA LEU A 6 -1.10 -19.55 8.87
C LEU A 6 -0.66 -19.63 10.33
N ALA A 7 0.44 -20.28 10.63
CA ALA A 7 0.93 -20.44 11.99
C ALA A 7 1.69 -19.24 12.51
N ASP A 8 2.22 -18.39 11.60
CA ASP A 8 3.04 -17.23 11.98
C ASP A 8 2.65 -16.02 11.14
N ALA A 9 1.85 -15.14 11.72
CA ALA A 9 1.37 -13.93 11.04
C ALA A 9 2.50 -13.00 10.63
N GLN A 10 3.59 -12.95 11.40
CA GLN A 10 4.73 -12.11 11.08
C GLN A 10 5.48 -12.65 9.85
N ALA A 11 5.63 -13.96 9.74
CA ALA A 11 6.25 -14.57 8.57
C ALA A 11 5.39 -14.36 7.32
N VAL A 12 4.07 -14.45 7.45
CA VAL A 12 3.15 -14.18 6.34
C VAL A 12 3.27 -12.72 5.89
N ALA A 13 3.30 -11.80 6.85
CA ALA A 13 3.43 -10.37 6.55
C ALA A 13 4.75 -10.07 5.85
N ALA A 14 5.85 -10.64 6.34
CA ALA A 14 7.16 -10.46 5.73
C ALA A 14 7.22 -11.00 4.31
N ALA A 15 6.63 -12.17 4.06
CA ALA A 15 6.58 -12.77 2.73
C ALA A 15 5.73 -11.93 1.77
N ALA A 16 4.60 -11.42 2.23
CA ALA A 16 3.75 -10.55 1.42
C ALA A 16 4.46 -9.26 1.05
N ALA A 17 5.13 -8.62 2.00
CA ALA A 17 5.89 -7.41 1.77
C ALA A 17 7.02 -7.64 0.77
N GLU A 18 7.72 -8.76 0.89
CA GLU A 18 8.80 -9.12 -0.04
C GLU A 18 8.26 -9.26 -1.46
N ARG A 19 7.09 -9.89 -1.62
CA ARG A 19 6.48 -10.02 -2.94
C ARG A 19 6.09 -8.68 -3.54
N LEU A 20 5.61 -7.76 -2.73
CA LEU A 20 5.28 -6.42 -3.21
C LEU A 20 6.52 -5.69 -3.72
N LEU A 21 7.62 -5.78 -2.99
CA LEU A 21 8.88 -5.16 -3.43
C LEU A 21 9.41 -5.82 -4.70
N GLN A 22 9.36 -7.15 -4.77
CA GLN A 22 9.79 -7.88 -5.96
C GLN A 22 8.95 -7.51 -7.17
N ALA A 23 7.62 -7.41 -7.00
CA ALA A 23 6.73 -7.03 -8.07
C ALA A 23 7.05 -5.62 -8.58
N ARG A 24 7.31 -4.68 -7.66
CA ARG A 24 7.68 -3.32 -8.03
C ARG A 24 8.97 -3.27 -8.82
N GLN A 25 9.97 -4.03 -8.39
CA GLN A 25 11.27 -4.05 -9.06
C GLN A 25 11.23 -4.77 -10.40
N ALA A 26 10.47 -5.87 -10.47
CA ALA A 26 10.40 -6.68 -11.69
C ALA A 26 9.60 -6.00 -12.80
N GLN A 27 8.54 -5.26 -12.44
CA GLN A 27 7.65 -4.62 -13.40
C GLN A 27 7.31 -3.20 -12.95
N PRO A 28 8.27 -2.27 -13.04
CA PRO A 28 8.11 -0.92 -12.48
C PRO A 28 7.03 -0.09 -13.15
N GLN A 29 6.56 -0.50 -14.33
CA GLN A 29 5.49 0.20 -15.04
C GLN A 29 4.10 -0.29 -14.67
N ARG A 30 3.99 -1.37 -13.89
CA ARG A 30 2.69 -1.90 -13.50
C ARG A 30 2.29 -1.37 -12.13
N PRO A 31 1.03 -0.90 -11.98
CA PRO A 31 0.55 -0.51 -10.67
C PRO A 31 0.34 -1.72 -9.77
N LEU A 32 0.42 -1.49 -8.47
CA LEU A 32 0.13 -2.51 -7.47
C LEU A 32 -1.29 -2.30 -6.94
N GLY A 33 -2.03 -3.40 -6.77
CA GLY A 33 -3.31 -3.39 -6.08
C GLY A 33 -3.09 -3.62 -4.60
N LEU A 34 -3.58 -2.72 -3.76
CA LEU A 34 -3.39 -2.80 -2.31
C LEU A 34 -4.73 -2.79 -1.59
N ALA A 35 -4.71 -3.28 -0.37
CA ALA A 35 -5.88 -3.35 0.49
C ALA A 35 -5.64 -2.58 1.79
N THR A 36 -6.73 -2.28 2.49
CA THR A 36 -6.71 -1.69 3.82
C THR A 36 -7.14 -2.73 4.86
N GLY A 37 -7.11 -2.34 6.12
CA GLY A 37 -7.58 -3.17 7.20
C GLY A 37 -6.47 -3.66 8.11
N ARG A 38 -6.87 -4.22 9.25
CA ARG A 38 -5.94 -4.64 10.30
C ARG A 38 -4.96 -5.70 9.83
N THR A 39 -5.38 -6.58 8.93
CA THR A 39 -4.53 -7.64 8.40
C THR A 39 -3.38 -7.09 7.57
N MET A 40 -3.55 -5.90 7.00
CA MET A 40 -2.51 -5.27 6.19
C MET A 40 -1.51 -4.45 7.01
N VAL A 41 -1.85 -4.10 8.26
CA VAL A 41 -0.94 -3.30 9.09
C VAL A 41 0.44 -3.97 9.24
N PRO A 42 0.55 -5.25 9.61
CA PRO A 42 1.85 -5.89 9.68
C PRO A 42 2.54 -6.03 8.32
N VAL A 43 1.77 -6.15 7.24
CA VAL A 43 2.36 -6.21 5.88
C VAL A 43 3.03 -4.88 5.54
N TYR A 44 2.36 -3.76 5.78
CA TYR A 44 2.94 -2.44 5.51
C TYR A 44 4.10 -2.12 6.43
N ALA A 45 4.04 -2.55 7.68
CA ALA A 45 5.17 -2.41 8.60
C ALA A 45 6.39 -3.19 8.09
N ALA A 46 6.19 -4.42 7.64
CA ALA A 46 7.26 -5.24 7.08
C ALA A 46 7.81 -4.63 5.78
N LEU A 47 6.93 -4.06 4.95
CA LEU A 47 7.31 -3.40 3.72
C LEU A 47 8.25 -2.21 4.00
N ARG A 48 7.87 -1.36 4.96
CA ARG A 48 8.71 -0.22 5.36
C ARG A 48 10.07 -0.68 5.86
N GLN A 49 10.08 -1.73 6.68
CA GLN A 49 11.30 -2.26 7.26
C GLN A 49 12.21 -2.86 6.19
N GLN A 50 11.66 -3.66 5.28
CA GLN A 50 12.44 -4.28 4.22
C GLN A 50 12.99 -3.24 3.24
N LEU A 51 12.19 -2.24 2.89
CA LEU A 51 12.64 -1.16 2.04
C LEU A 51 13.82 -0.42 2.68
N GLY A 52 13.75 -0.17 3.99
CA GLY A 52 14.82 0.50 4.71
C GLY A 52 16.14 -0.26 4.75
N ARG A 53 16.10 -1.57 4.49
CA ARG A 53 17.31 -2.40 4.46
C ARG A 53 17.97 -2.46 3.08
N LEU A 54 17.31 -1.96 2.05
CA LEU A 54 17.87 -1.93 0.70
C LEU A 54 18.89 -0.80 0.56
N GLY A 55 19.73 -0.89 -0.47
CA GLY A 55 20.66 0.18 -0.77
C GLY A 55 19.95 1.46 -1.16
N SER A 56 20.62 2.59 -0.98
CA SER A 56 20.03 3.92 -1.23
C SER A 56 19.48 4.06 -2.63
N GLN A 57 20.20 3.54 -3.63
CA GLN A 57 19.76 3.63 -5.02
C GLN A 57 18.50 2.81 -5.26
N GLN A 58 18.44 1.60 -4.71
CA GLN A 58 17.25 0.76 -4.82
C GLN A 58 16.04 1.41 -4.14
N GLN A 59 16.24 2.01 -2.97
CA GLN A 59 15.17 2.72 -2.28
C GLN A 59 14.62 3.87 -3.11
N ARG A 60 15.51 4.67 -3.70
CA ARG A 60 15.10 5.79 -4.55
C ARG A 60 14.33 5.31 -5.77
N GLN A 61 14.78 4.22 -6.39
CA GLN A 61 14.12 3.67 -7.58
C GLN A 61 12.73 3.15 -7.25
N ILE A 62 12.59 2.42 -6.15
CA ILE A 62 11.30 1.88 -5.72
C ILE A 62 10.33 3.02 -5.41
N ARG A 63 10.80 4.07 -4.72
CA ARG A 63 9.94 5.22 -4.40
C ARG A 63 9.53 5.98 -5.66
N ALA A 64 10.45 6.15 -6.60
CA ALA A 64 10.15 6.85 -7.85
C ALA A 64 9.13 6.09 -8.70
N ASP A 65 9.24 4.76 -8.73
CA ASP A 65 8.39 3.91 -9.55
C ASP A 65 7.07 3.52 -8.88
N TRP A 66 6.90 3.88 -7.61
CA TRP A 66 5.73 3.43 -6.87
C TRP A 66 4.45 3.98 -7.48
N LEU A 67 3.49 3.09 -7.72
CA LEU A 67 2.12 3.45 -8.08
C LEU A 67 1.23 2.32 -7.57
N SER A 68 0.29 2.67 -6.70
CA SER A 68 -0.63 1.70 -6.14
C SER A 68 -2.05 2.20 -6.19
N PHE A 69 -2.99 1.26 -6.26
CA PHE A 69 -4.43 1.51 -6.25
C PHE A 69 -5.08 0.73 -5.14
N ASN A 70 -5.98 1.38 -4.42
CA ASN A 70 -6.92 0.69 -3.54
C ASN A 70 -8.27 0.65 -4.25
N LEU A 71 -9.01 -0.45 -4.04
CA LEU A 71 -10.24 -0.68 -4.80
C LEU A 71 -11.44 0.07 -4.23
N ASP A 72 -11.40 0.43 -2.96
CA ASP A 72 -12.57 0.99 -2.30
C ASP A 72 -12.21 2.13 -1.36
N GLU A 73 -13.21 2.91 -1.02
CA GLU A 73 -13.20 3.95 -0.01
C GLU A 73 -14.60 4.04 0.58
N TYR A 74 -14.74 4.49 1.82
CA TYR A 74 -16.05 4.75 2.41
C TYR A 74 -16.70 5.94 1.71
N VAL A 75 -17.94 5.74 1.26
CA VAL A 75 -18.75 6.81 0.69
C VAL A 75 -19.06 7.84 1.78
N GLY A 76 -18.85 9.11 1.45
CA GLY A 76 -19.13 10.21 2.38
C GLY A 76 -17.96 10.63 3.25
N LEU A 77 -16.84 9.92 3.21
CA LEU A 77 -15.65 10.30 3.95
C LEU A 77 -14.67 11.05 3.05
N GLY A 78 -14.20 12.20 3.51
CA GLY A 78 -13.19 12.97 2.81
C GLY A 78 -11.78 12.43 3.03
N PRO A 79 -10.82 12.87 2.21
CA PRO A 79 -9.45 12.35 2.28
C PRO A 79 -8.73 12.67 3.59
N HIS A 80 -9.20 13.66 4.35
CA HIS A 80 -8.61 14.03 5.63
C HIS A 80 -9.35 13.44 6.82
N ASP A 81 -10.45 12.71 6.59
CA ASP A 81 -11.16 12.03 7.65
C ASP A 81 -10.31 10.87 8.16
N PRO A 82 -9.98 10.79 9.46
CA PRO A 82 -9.11 9.72 9.98
C PRO A 82 -9.71 8.31 9.82
N ARG A 83 -11.02 8.21 9.53
CA ARG A 83 -11.67 6.92 9.30
C ARG A 83 -11.57 6.47 7.84
N SER A 84 -11.12 7.32 6.93
CA SER A 84 -11.06 7.00 5.50
C SER A 84 -9.90 6.04 5.21
N PHE A 85 -10.05 5.25 4.14
CA PHE A 85 -8.96 4.42 3.65
C PHE A 85 -7.81 5.27 3.13
N LYS A 86 -8.11 6.46 2.63
CA LYS A 86 -7.09 7.42 2.19
C LYS A 86 -6.19 7.81 3.37
N ALA A 87 -6.77 8.10 4.53
CA ALA A 87 -6.00 8.43 5.73
C ALA A 87 -5.20 7.23 6.21
N PHE A 88 -5.77 6.02 6.14
CA PHE A 88 -5.07 4.78 6.48
C PHE A 88 -3.81 4.63 5.61
N MET A 89 -3.95 4.75 4.30
CA MET A 89 -2.82 4.59 3.38
C MET A 89 -1.79 5.71 3.54
N ALA A 90 -2.22 6.93 3.86
CA ALA A 90 -1.31 8.03 4.12
C ALA A 90 -0.39 7.72 5.32
N GLY A 91 -0.96 7.17 6.39
CA GLY A 91 -0.19 6.83 7.59
C GLY A 91 0.67 5.59 7.44
N GLN A 92 0.18 4.59 6.71
CA GLN A 92 0.89 3.31 6.58
C GLN A 92 1.97 3.32 5.49
N LEU A 93 1.74 4.04 4.41
CA LEU A 93 2.56 3.91 3.23
C LEU A 93 3.05 5.25 2.68
N GLN A 94 2.13 6.15 2.35
CA GLN A 94 2.47 7.39 1.64
C GLN A 94 3.46 8.26 2.43
N GLY A 95 3.14 8.54 3.69
CA GLY A 95 4.00 9.35 4.55
C GLY A 95 5.33 8.68 4.84
N PRO A 96 5.33 7.44 5.37
CA PRO A 96 6.59 6.76 5.72
C PRO A 96 7.53 6.53 4.54
N LEU A 97 7.00 6.30 3.34
CA LEU A 97 7.83 6.11 2.15
C LEU A 97 8.17 7.41 1.42
N GLY A 98 7.58 8.52 1.85
CA GLY A 98 7.82 9.81 1.18
C GLY A 98 7.23 9.86 -0.21
N LEU A 99 6.07 9.24 -0.42
CA LEU A 99 5.40 9.21 -1.72
C LEU A 99 4.52 10.43 -1.92
N ARG A 100 4.30 10.79 -3.19
CA ARG A 100 3.34 11.83 -3.54
C ARG A 100 1.92 11.26 -3.52
N PRO A 101 0.90 12.08 -3.28
CA PRO A 101 -0.49 11.58 -3.30
C PRO A 101 -0.86 10.88 -4.60
N GLU A 102 -0.34 11.33 -5.73
CA GLU A 102 -0.62 10.73 -7.04
C GLU A 102 -0.07 9.32 -7.19
N GLN A 103 0.81 8.90 -6.31
CA GLN A 103 1.40 7.56 -6.33
C GLN A 103 0.61 6.53 -5.52
N VAL A 104 -0.37 7.00 -4.72
CA VAL A 104 -1.22 6.14 -3.88
C VAL A 104 -2.67 6.54 -4.14
N LEU A 105 -3.32 5.85 -5.06
CA LEU A 105 -4.63 6.24 -5.58
C LEU A 105 -5.75 5.45 -4.93
N LEU A 106 -6.82 6.13 -4.59
CA LEU A 106 -8.04 5.54 -4.06
C LEU A 106 -9.25 6.23 -4.71
N PRO A 107 -10.43 5.56 -4.70
CA PRO A 107 -11.65 6.25 -5.09
C PRO A 107 -11.93 7.45 -4.16
N ASP A 108 -12.58 8.47 -4.70
CA ASP A 108 -12.97 9.65 -3.94
C ASP A 108 -14.25 9.37 -3.17
N GLY A 109 -14.19 9.30 -1.85
CA GLY A 109 -15.34 9.06 -0.99
C GLY A 109 -16.38 10.17 -1.03
N LEU A 110 -16.00 11.35 -1.52
CA LEU A 110 -16.91 12.50 -1.66
C LEU A 110 -17.39 12.71 -3.10
N ALA A 111 -17.08 11.77 -4.01
CA ALA A 111 -17.52 11.88 -5.40
C ALA A 111 -19.05 11.93 -5.50
N ALA A 112 -19.55 12.76 -6.42
CA ALA A 112 -20.98 12.91 -6.64
C ALA A 112 -21.63 11.61 -7.12
N ASP A 113 -20.88 10.81 -7.88
CA ASP A 113 -21.31 9.48 -8.32
C ASP A 113 -20.21 8.48 -7.96
N PRO A 114 -20.33 7.80 -6.80
CA PRO A 114 -19.31 6.85 -6.40
C PRO A 114 -19.08 5.70 -7.37
N GLN A 115 -20.10 5.30 -8.12
CA GLN A 115 -19.95 4.22 -9.09
C GLN A 115 -19.10 4.67 -10.29
N ALA A 116 -19.23 5.90 -10.71
CA ALA A 116 -18.42 6.44 -11.79
C ALA A 116 -16.97 6.61 -11.34
N GLU A 117 -16.75 6.89 -10.05
CA GLU A 117 -15.41 7.03 -9.50
C GLU A 117 -14.69 5.69 -9.36
N ALA A 118 -15.44 4.65 -9.03
CA ALA A 118 -14.88 3.31 -8.91
C ALA A 118 -14.49 2.75 -10.29
#